data_b4490bd80933966f5152d3576c2e52f7
#
_entry.id   b4490bd80933966f5152d3576c2e52f7
#
_cell.length_a   1.000
_cell.length_b   1.000
_cell.length_c   1.000
_cell.angle_alpha   90.00
_cell.angle_beta   90.00
_cell.angle_gamma   90.00
#
_symmetry.space_group_name_H-M   'P 1'
#
loop_
_entity.id
_entity.type
_entity.pdbx_description
1 polymer ?
#
loop_
_entity_poly.entity_id
_entity_poly.type
_entity_poly.pdbx_seq_one_letter_code
_entity_poly.pdbx_strand_id
1 'polypeptide(L)'
;MKNTNIKKVLILGSGALKIGQAGEFDYSGSQALKALREEGIETVLINPNIATVQTSEGVADKIYFLPVTPFFVEKVIAKEQPQGILLSFGGQTALNCGVELYENGILDKYKVQVLGTPVQAIMDTEDRDLFIKKLDEIGVKTIKSHPASNIEEARKAAHELGFPLIVRAAYALGGLGSGFCDNEEQLDELCEKAFSFSPQVLVEKSLKGWKEIEYEVVRDRYDNCVTVCNMENFDPLGIHTGESIVVAPSQTLSNNDYYFLRELSIRIVRHIGIVGECNVQFAFDPYAMDYRVIEVNARLSRSSALASKATGYPLAFVAAKLGLGYGLFDLKNSVTKTTPAFFEPALDYIVCKIPRWDLSKFHG
;
A
#
# COMPACT_ATOMS: atom_id res chain seq x y z
N MET A 1 -25.37 0.89 5.12
CA MET A 1 -26.24 -0.31 4.88
C MET A 1 -25.56 -1.24 3.90
N LYS A 2 -25.56 -2.54 4.18
CA LYS A 2 -25.01 -3.60 3.29
C LYS A 2 -25.61 -3.49 1.88
N ASN A 3 -24.78 -3.63 0.85
CA ASN A 3 -25.26 -3.75 -0.52
C ASN A 3 -25.90 -5.14 -0.73
N THR A 4 -27.22 -5.22 -0.65
CA THR A 4 -28.00 -6.49 -0.71
C THR A 4 -28.00 -7.14 -2.10
N ASN A 5 -27.53 -6.43 -3.13
CA ASN A 5 -27.48 -6.95 -4.50
C ASN A 5 -26.24 -7.79 -4.81
N ILE A 6 -25.25 -7.78 -3.93
CA ILE A 6 -24.00 -8.55 -4.08
C ILE A 6 -24.19 -9.94 -3.45
N LYS A 7 -24.15 -10.96 -4.29
CA LYS A 7 -24.27 -12.38 -3.88
C LYS A 7 -23.01 -13.20 -4.18
N LYS A 8 -22.24 -12.78 -5.18
CA LYS A 8 -20.99 -13.43 -5.60
C LYS A 8 -19.90 -12.40 -5.81
N VAL A 9 -18.73 -12.62 -5.23
CA VAL A 9 -17.58 -11.71 -5.29
C VAL A 9 -16.36 -12.47 -5.77
N LEU A 10 -15.65 -11.85 -6.72
CA LEU A 10 -14.33 -12.29 -7.17
C LEU A 10 -13.25 -11.59 -6.34
N ILE A 11 -12.30 -12.38 -5.84
CA ILE A 11 -11.12 -11.90 -5.14
C ILE A 11 -9.88 -12.21 -5.98
N LEU A 12 -9.07 -11.20 -6.23
CA LEU A 12 -7.76 -11.37 -6.84
C LEU A 12 -6.75 -11.62 -5.72
N GLY A 13 -6.14 -12.80 -5.74
CA GLY A 13 -5.11 -13.18 -4.78
C GLY A 13 -3.76 -12.53 -5.08
N SER A 14 -2.78 -12.80 -4.23
CA SER A 14 -1.44 -12.19 -4.28
C SER A 14 -0.59 -12.61 -5.48
N GLY A 15 -1.04 -13.59 -6.24
CA GLY A 15 -0.28 -14.10 -7.37
C GLY A 15 0.93 -14.95 -6.94
N ALA A 16 1.91 -15.06 -7.84
CA ALA A 16 3.18 -15.70 -7.52
C ALA A 16 3.99 -14.79 -6.60
N LEU A 17 4.23 -15.26 -5.38
CA LEU A 17 4.97 -14.51 -4.38
C LEU A 17 6.47 -14.59 -4.67
N LYS A 18 7.14 -13.45 -4.62
CA LYS A 18 8.60 -13.37 -4.59
C LYS A 18 9.11 -13.59 -3.17
N ILE A 19 10.38 -13.98 -3.05
CA ILE A 19 11.06 -14.05 -1.75
C ILE A 19 10.88 -12.72 -1.01
N GLY A 20 10.45 -12.77 0.25
CA GLY A 20 10.16 -11.57 1.07
C GLY A 20 8.75 -11.00 0.95
N GLN A 21 7.86 -11.55 0.12
CA GLN A 21 6.48 -11.05 -0.05
C GLN A 21 5.40 -11.98 0.56
N ALA A 22 5.79 -13.02 1.27
CA ALA A 22 4.94 -14.19 1.44
C ALA A 22 3.69 -14.02 2.32
N GLY A 23 3.84 -13.88 3.62
CA GLY A 23 2.76 -14.20 4.56
C GLY A 23 1.66 -13.16 4.69
N GLU A 24 1.98 -11.89 4.48
CA GLU A 24 1.08 -10.77 4.82
C GLU A 24 -0.09 -10.65 3.85
N PHE A 25 0.15 -10.84 2.56
CA PHE A 25 -0.94 -10.83 1.56
C PHE A 25 -1.79 -12.09 1.64
N ASP A 26 -1.21 -13.20 2.10
CA ASP A 26 -1.95 -14.43 2.36
C ASP A 26 -2.97 -14.24 3.48
N TYR A 27 -2.56 -13.60 4.56
CA TYR A 27 -3.44 -13.20 5.65
C TYR A 27 -4.59 -12.30 5.16
N SER A 28 -4.28 -11.25 4.38
CA SER A 28 -5.27 -10.28 3.93
C SER A 28 -6.36 -10.90 3.07
N GLY A 29 -5.99 -11.73 2.10
CA GLY A 29 -6.95 -12.43 1.24
C GLY A 29 -7.80 -13.44 2.01
N SER A 30 -7.19 -14.19 2.93
CA SER A 30 -7.92 -15.15 3.77
C SER A 30 -8.95 -14.47 4.67
N GLN A 31 -8.61 -13.33 5.25
CA GLN A 31 -9.55 -12.55 6.06
C GLN A 31 -10.69 -11.94 5.23
N ALA A 32 -10.41 -11.51 4.00
CA ALA A 32 -11.45 -11.04 3.08
C ALA A 32 -12.44 -12.15 2.74
N LEU A 33 -11.94 -13.35 2.39
CA LEU A 33 -12.77 -14.51 2.11
C LEU A 33 -13.66 -14.86 3.31
N LYS A 34 -13.09 -14.87 4.52
CA LYS A 34 -13.85 -15.09 5.76
C LYS A 34 -14.96 -14.06 5.95
N ALA A 35 -14.65 -12.76 5.77
CA ALA A 35 -15.60 -11.69 5.93
C ALA A 35 -16.79 -11.81 4.96
N LEU A 36 -16.53 -12.17 3.70
CA LEU A 36 -17.57 -12.37 2.68
C LEU A 36 -18.44 -13.57 2.99
N ARG A 37 -17.85 -14.68 3.39
CA ARG A 37 -18.59 -15.91 3.72
C ARG A 37 -19.51 -15.74 4.94
N GLU A 38 -19.08 -14.98 5.95
CA GLU A 38 -19.95 -14.63 7.08
C GLU A 38 -21.20 -13.86 6.67
N GLU A 39 -21.13 -13.16 5.52
CA GLU A 39 -22.26 -12.44 4.92
C GLU A 39 -23.11 -13.32 3.99
N GLY A 40 -22.78 -14.60 3.84
CA GLY A 40 -23.46 -15.50 2.92
C GLY A 40 -23.18 -15.20 1.44
N ILE A 41 -22.04 -14.61 1.13
CA ILE A 41 -21.61 -14.27 -0.22
C ILE A 41 -20.77 -15.42 -0.78
N GLU A 42 -21.12 -15.88 -1.99
CA GLU A 42 -20.33 -16.86 -2.73
C GLU A 42 -18.99 -16.23 -3.14
N THR A 43 -17.89 -16.90 -2.83
CA THR A 43 -16.54 -16.40 -3.04
C THR A 43 -15.84 -17.14 -4.18
N VAL A 44 -15.29 -16.39 -5.13
CA VAL A 44 -14.45 -16.89 -6.21
C VAL A 44 -13.06 -16.30 -6.06
N LEU A 45 -12.05 -17.15 -5.96
CA LEU A 45 -10.66 -16.74 -5.80
C LEU A 45 -9.85 -17.10 -7.05
N ILE A 46 -9.06 -16.17 -7.54
CA ILE A 46 -7.98 -16.44 -8.51
C ILE A 46 -6.64 -16.28 -7.81
N ASN A 47 -5.88 -17.35 -7.71
CA ASN A 47 -4.53 -17.33 -7.15
C ASN A 47 -3.72 -18.52 -7.71
N PRO A 48 -2.60 -18.29 -8.40
CA PRO A 48 -1.76 -19.39 -8.93
C PRO A 48 -0.98 -20.13 -7.86
N ASN A 49 -0.88 -19.59 -6.65
CA ASN A 49 -0.11 -20.19 -5.57
C ASN A 49 -0.91 -21.32 -4.90
N ILE A 50 -0.39 -22.55 -4.98
CA ILE A 50 -0.98 -23.73 -4.35
C ILE A 50 -0.58 -23.90 -2.88
N ALA A 51 0.41 -23.14 -2.41
CA ALA A 51 0.99 -23.26 -1.06
C ALA A 51 0.56 -22.11 -0.14
N THR A 52 -0.65 -21.63 -0.29
CA THR A 52 -1.23 -20.53 0.50
C THR A 52 -2.48 -20.97 1.24
N VAL A 53 -2.75 -20.38 2.39
CA VAL A 53 -3.99 -20.60 3.14
C VAL A 53 -5.22 -20.20 2.29
N GLN A 54 -5.11 -19.19 1.45
CA GLN A 54 -6.20 -18.75 0.57
C GLN A 54 -6.74 -19.84 -0.34
N THR A 55 -5.85 -20.70 -0.86
CA THR A 55 -6.21 -21.80 -1.77
C THR A 55 -6.45 -23.13 -1.06
N SER A 56 -6.47 -23.14 0.26
CA SER A 56 -6.83 -24.32 1.04
C SER A 56 -8.32 -24.65 0.88
N GLU A 57 -8.64 -25.94 0.94
CA GLU A 57 -10.01 -26.42 0.83
C GLU A 57 -10.93 -25.77 1.88
N GLY A 58 -12.09 -25.29 1.43
CA GLY A 58 -13.09 -24.67 2.29
C GLY A 58 -12.81 -23.22 2.67
N VAL A 59 -11.74 -22.59 2.20
CA VAL A 59 -11.48 -21.15 2.43
C VAL A 59 -12.27 -20.28 1.45
N ALA A 60 -12.22 -20.58 0.16
CA ALA A 60 -13.12 -19.99 -0.85
C ALA A 60 -14.09 -21.05 -1.39
N ASP A 61 -15.24 -20.63 -1.91
CA ASP A 61 -16.22 -21.55 -2.50
C ASP A 61 -15.73 -22.10 -3.85
N LYS A 62 -15.03 -21.26 -4.62
CA LYS A 62 -14.38 -21.66 -5.88
C LYS A 62 -12.99 -21.09 -5.97
N ILE A 63 -12.04 -21.90 -6.41
CA ILE A 63 -10.63 -21.53 -6.56
C ILE A 63 -10.19 -21.81 -7.98
N TYR A 64 -9.57 -20.79 -8.60
CA TYR A 64 -8.94 -20.86 -9.91
C TYR A 64 -7.43 -20.68 -9.76
N PHE A 65 -6.67 -21.74 -10.01
CA PHE A 65 -5.22 -21.73 -10.01
C PHE A 65 -4.69 -21.15 -11.34
N LEU A 66 -4.96 -19.88 -11.56
CA LEU A 66 -4.63 -19.16 -12.79
C LEU A 66 -3.78 -17.92 -12.45
N PRO A 67 -2.94 -17.47 -13.39
CA PRO A 67 -2.26 -16.18 -13.24
C PRO A 67 -3.24 -15.03 -13.06
N VAL A 68 -2.90 -14.08 -12.19
CA VAL A 68 -3.67 -12.85 -11.97
C VAL A 68 -3.32 -11.85 -13.07
N THR A 69 -3.87 -12.08 -14.26
CA THR A 69 -3.74 -11.22 -15.44
C THR A 69 -5.11 -10.96 -16.06
N PRO A 70 -5.33 -9.82 -16.74
CA PRO A 70 -6.63 -9.49 -17.32
C PRO A 70 -7.21 -10.58 -18.19
N PHE A 71 -6.37 -11.24 -18.99
CA PHE A 71 -6.80 -12.32 -19.88
C PHE A 71 -7.47 -13.50 -19.15
N PHE A 72 -6.85 -13.98 -18.06
CA PHE A 72 -7.43 -15.09 -17.29
C PHE A 72 -8.58 -14.62 -16.41
N VAL A 73 -8.44 -13.44 -15.81
CA VAL A 73 -9.50 -12.86 -14.96
C VAL A 73 -10.76 -12.61 -15.74
N GLU A 74 -10.70 -12.08 -16.98
CA GLU A 74 -11.88 -11.91 -17.83
C GLU A 74 -12.58 -13.25 -18.11
N LYS A 75 -11.83 -14.33 -18.38
CA LYS A 75 -12.44 -15.66 -18.58
C LYS A 75 -13.16 -16.16 -17.34
N VAL A 76 -12.62 -15.93 -16.16
CA VAL A 76 -13.28 -16.30 -14.91
C VAL A 76 -14.51 -15.43 -14.67
N ILE A 77 -14.45 -14.12 -14.92
CA ILE A 77 -15.59 -13.21 -14.85
C ILE A 77 -16.71 -13.68 -15.79
N ALA A 78 -16.39 -14.00 -17.05
CA ALA A 78 -17.35 -14.47 -18.04
C ALA A 78 -18.04 -15.76 -17.61
N LYS A 79 -17.31 -16.67 -16.96
CA LYS A 79 -17.84 -17.96 -16.48
C LYS A 79 -18.65 -17.82 -15.19
N GLU A 80 -18.13 -17.09 -14.22
CA GLU A 80 -18.68 -17.03 -12.86
C GLU A 80 -19.73 -15.93 -12.68
N GLN A 81 -19.73 -14.90 -13.50
CA GLN A 81 -20.65 -13.75 -13.47
C GLN A 81 -20.74 -13.12 -12.06
N PRO A 82 -19.61 -12.75 -11.40
CA PRO A 82 -19.65 -12.11 -10.11
C PRO A 82 -20.27 -10.71 -10.21
N GLN A 83 -20.98 -10.27 -9.18
CA GLN A 83 -21.50 -8.91 -9.12
C GLN A 83 -20.45 -7.91 -8.62
N GLY A 84 -19.45 -8.39 -7.89
CA GLY A 84 -18.39 -7.53 -7.35
C GLY A 84 -17.01 -8.14 -7.45
N ILE A 85 -16.01 -7.29 -7.41
CA ILE A 85 -14.58 -7.66 -7.37
C ILE A 85 -13.87 -6.88 -6.26
N LEU A 86 -13.00 -7.55 -5.52
CA LEU A 86 -12.09 -6.96 -4.53
C LEU A 86 -10.67 -6.92 -5.09
N LEU A 87 -10.07 -5.72 -5.17
CA LEU A 87 -8.76 -5.48 -5.76
C LEU A 87 -7.66 -5.31 -4.70
N SER A 88 -8.00 -4.82 -3.51
CA SER A 88 -7.03 -4.35 -2.51
C SER A 88 -6.45 -5.43 -1.60
N PHE A 89 -6.64 -6.71 -1.89
CA PHE A 89 -6.27 -7.83 -1.01
C PHE A 89 -5.18 -8.74 -1.56
N GLY A 90 -4.74 -8.52 -2.78
CA GLY A 90 -3.74 -9.34 -3.47
C GLY A 90 -2.43 -8.60 -3.80
N GLY A 91 -2.13 -7.52 -3.09
CA GLY A 91 -0.94 -6.71 -3.33
C GLY A 91 -0.94 -6.00 -4.68
N GLN A 92 0.24 -5.59 -5.13
CA GLN A 92 0.42 -4.82 -6.37
C GLN A 92 -0.09 -5.54 -7.62
N THR A 93 0.11 -6.85 -7.69
CA THR A 93 -0.32 -7.65 -8.84
C THR A 93 -1.84 -7.57 -9.03
N ALA A 94 -2.62 -7.65 -7.96
CA ALA A 94 -4.07 -7.54 -8.01
C ALA A 94 -4.53 -6.14 -8.38
N LEU A 95 -3.89 -5.10 -7.84
CA LEU A 95 -4.21 -3.70 -8.19
C LEU A 95 -3.95 -3.42 -9.66
N ASN A 96 -2.77 -3.76 -10.18
CA ASN A 96 -2.43 -3.53 -11.58
C ASN A 96 -3.40 -4.25 -12.53
N CYS A 97 -3.71 -5.52 -12.22
CA CYS A 97 -4.70 -6.27 -12.98
C CYS A 97 -6.09 -5.60 -12.95
N GLY A 98 -6.50 -5.11 -11.77
CA GLY A 98 -7.78 -4.42 -11.60
C GLY A 98 -7.88 -3.11 -12.40
N VAL A 99 -6.82 -2.31 -12.40
CA VAL A 99 -6.73 -1.07 -13.20
C VAL A 99 -6.83 -1.41 -14.68
N GLU A 100 -6.06 -2.39 -15.16
CA GLU A 100 -6.08 -2.81 -16.57
C GLU A 100 -7.45 -3.38 -17.01
N LEU A 101 -8.13 -4.15 -16.14
CA LEU A 101 -9.51 -4.60 -16.38
C LEU A 101 -10.50 -3.43 -16.54
N TYR A 102 -10.32 -2.39 -15.72
CA TYR A 102 -11.13 -1.18 -15.77
C TYR A 102 -10.88 -0.38 -17.04
N GLU A 103 -9.63 -0.09 -17.37
CA GLU A 103 -9.23 0.69 -18.54
C GLU A 103 -9.65 0.01 -19.86
N ASN A 104 -9.58 -1.33 -19.90
CA ASN A 104 -10.03 -2.12 -21.04
C ASN A 104 -11.56 -2.30 -21.11
N GLY A 105 -12.33 -1.69 -20.21
CA GLY A 105 -13.79 -1.76 -20.17
C GLY A 105 -14.37 -3.13 -19.83
N ILE A 106 -13.55 -4.06 -19.32
CA ILE A 106 -13.97 -5.43 -19.02
C ILE A 106 -14.97 -5.44 -17.86
N LEU A 107 -14.72 -4.63 -16.83
CA LEU A 107 -15.61 -4.55 -15.66
C LEU A 107 -17.00 -4.03 -16.07
N ASP A 108 -17.08 -3.03 -16.94
CA ASP A 108 -18.35 -2.48 -17.45
C ASP A 108 -19.06 -3.48 -18.35
N LYS A 109 -18.33 -4.15 -19.24
CA LYS A 109 -18.85 -5.20 -20.16
C LYS A 109 -19.62 -6.28 -19.41
N TYR A 110 -19.10 -6.72 -18.28
CA TYR A 110 -19.71 -7.77 -17.46
C TYR A 110 -20.51 -7.24 -16.27
N LYS A 111 -20.62 -5.91 -16.11
CA LYS A 111 -21.32 -5.23 -15.00
C LYS A 111 -20.79 -5.64 -13.62
N VAL A 112 -19.47 -5.78 -13.50
CA VAL A 112 -18.79 -6.11 -12.25
C VAL A 112 -18.46 -4.82 -11.50
N GLN A 113 -18.99 -4.67 -10.29
CA GLN A 113 -18.72 -3.53 -9.43
C GLN A 113 -17.41 -3.71 -8.69
N VAL A 114 -16.51 -2.72 -8.73
CA VAL A 114 -15.36 -2.67 -7.80
C VAL A 114 -15.85 -2.35 -6.39
N LEU A 115 -15.51 -3.20 -5.46
CA LEU A 115 -15.91 -3.10 -4.06
C LEU A 115 -14.76 -2.51 -3.23
N GLY A 116 -15.07 -1.48 -2.43
CA GLY A 116 -14.06 -0.75 -1.65
C GLY A 116 -13.54 0.47 -2.38
N THR A 117 -12.22 0.66 -2.35
CA THR A 117 -11.58 1.83 -2.97
C THR A 117 -11.84 1.91 -4.47
N PRO A 118 -12.33 3.06 -4.98
CA PRO A 118 -12.56 3.26 -6.41
C PRO A 118 -11.26 3.12 -7.22
N VAL A 119 -11.36 2.64 -8.47
CA VAL A 119 -10.19 2.47 -9.34
C VAL A 119 -9.46 3.80 -9.58
N GLN A 120 -10.18 4.91 -9.68
CA GLN A 120 -9.55 6.24 -9.83
C GLN A 120 -8.65 6.57 -8.63
N ALA A 121 -9.09 6.29 -7.41
CA ALA A 121 -8.27 6.50 -6.22
C ALA A 121 -7.02 5.60 -6.19
N ILE A 122 -7.14 4.38 -6.73
CA ILE A 122 -5.98 3.50 -6.92
C ILE A 122 -5.02 4.12 -7.95
N MET A 123 -5.50 4.57 -9.09
CA MET A 123 -4.67 5.22 -10.12
C MET A 123 -3.98 6.47 -9.58
N ASP A 124 -4.69 7.29 -8.80
CA ASP A 124 -4.16 8.52 -8.19
C ASP A 124 -3.02 8.22 -7.18
N THR A 125 -2.94 7.02 -6.63
CA THR A 125 -1.87 6.62 -5.70
C THR A 125 -0.72 5.88 -6.39
N GLU A 126 -1.00 5.16 -7.47
CA GLU A 126 -0.02 4.32 -8.16
C GLU A 126 0.79 5.09 -9.23
N ASP A 127 0.17 6.06 -9.88
CA ASP A 127 0.86 6.96 -10.80
C ASP A 127 1.54 8.09 -10.04
N ARG A 128 2.86 8.22 -10.22
CA ARG A 128 3.67 9.19 -9.46
C ARG A 128 3.25 10.65 -9.72
N ASP A 129 2.93 11.00 -10.96
CA ASP A 129 2.57 12.36 -11.31
C ASP A 129 1.18 12.71 -10.80
N LEU A 130 0.23 11.78 -10.92
CA LEU A 130 -1.10 11.92 -10.34
C LEU A 130 -1.04 12.02 -8.82
N PHE A 131 -0.21 11.19 -8.17
CA PHE A 131 0.00 11.20 -6.73
C PHE A 131 0.52 12.56 -6.23
N ILE A 132 1.58 13.08 -6.84
CA ILE A 132 2.14 14.40 -6.47
C ILE A 132 1.08 15.48 -6.67
N LYS A 133 0.41 15.52 -7.82
CA LYS A 133 -0.64 16.48 -8.13
C LYS A 133 -1.77 16.42 -7.10
N LYS A 134 -2.21 15.21 -6.76
CA LYS A 134 -3.29 14.98 -5.81
C LYS A 134 -2.96 15.47 -4.41
N LEU A 135 -1.74 15.26 -3.95
CA LEU A 135 -1.30 15.75 -2.64
C LEU A 135 -0.99 17.26 -2.63
N ASP A 136 -0.51 17.81 -3.74
CA ASP A 136 -0.32 19.26 -3.89
C ASP A 136 -1.67 20.02 -3.80
N GLU A 137 -2.80 19.45 -4.26
CA GLU A 137 -4.15 20.03 -4.14
C GLU A 137 -4.53 20.39 -2.69
N ILE A 138 -3.96 19.66 -1.72
CA ILE A 138 -4.20 19.86 -0.28
C ILE A 138 -2.97 20.37 0.46
N GLY A 139 -1.94 20.82 -0.24
CA GLY A 139 -0.72 21.37 0.34
C GLY A 139 0.09 20.37 1.16
N VAL A 140 0.03 19.09 0.82
CA VAL A 140 0.81 18.02 1.46
C VAL A 140 2.13 17.84 0.72
N LYS A 141 3.23 17.83 1.47
CA LYS A 141 4.58 17.75 0.91
C LYS A 141 4.92 16.33 0.46
N THR A 142 5.33 16.19 -0.80
CA THR A 142 5.86 14.96 -1.39
C THR A 142 7.35 15.08 -1.69
N ILE A 143 7.98 13.98 -2.08
CA ILE A 143 9.34 14.00 -2.62
C ILE A 143 9.26 14.51 -4.05
N LYS A 144 9.82 15.68 -4.30
CA LYS A 144 9.89 16.25 -5.65
C LYS A 144 11.05 15.63 -6.41
N SER A 145 10.77 15.13 -7.61
CA SER A 145 11.74 14.67 -8.59
C SER A 145 11.86 15.69 -9.71
N HIS A 146 13.09 16.01 -10.06
CA HIS A 146 13.38 16.82 -11.24
C HIS A 146 13.97 15.91 -12.31
N PRO A 147 13.28 15.67 -13.42
CA PRO A 147 13.83 14.95 -14.54
C PRO A 147 14.95 15.78 -15.20
N ALA A 148 16.05 15.14 -15.55
CA ALA A 148 17.15 15.74 -16.26
C ALA A 148 17.62 14.80 -17.38
N SER A 149 17.83 15.34 -18.57
CA SER A 149 18.28 14.62 -19.76
C SER A 149 19.75 14.91 -20.08
N ASN A 150 20.38 15.79 -19.32
CA ASN A 150 21.79 16.14 -19.40
C ASN A 150 22.32 16.66 -18.05
N ILE A 151 23.62 16.79 -17.93
CA ILE A 151 24.30 17.22 -16.70
C ILE A 151 23.89 18.65 -16.29
N GLU A 152 23.68 19.56 -17.23
CA GLU A 152 23.32 20.94 -16.94
C GLU A 152 21.94 21.04 -16.30
N GLU A 153 20.97 20.28 -16.79
CA GLU A 153 19.64 20.15 -16.18
C GLU A 153 19.73 19.53 -14.78
N ALA A 154 20.58 18.51 -14.59
CA ALA A 154 20.80 17.91 -13.29
C ALA A 154 21.42 18.89 -12.28
N ARG A 155 22.39 19.69 -12.67
CA ARG A 155 22.97 20.77 -11.84
C ARG A 155 21.93 21.83 -11.48
N LYS A 156 21.10 22.23 -12.44
CA LYS A 156 20.01 23.18 -12.16
C LYS A 156 19.05 22.62 -11.11
N ALA A 157 18.65 21.38 -11.26
CA ALA A 157 17.81 20.69 -10.26
C ALA A 157 18.51 20.63 -8.89
N ALA A 158 19.82 20.36 -8.87
CA ALA A 158 20.61 20.35 -7.64
C ALA A 158 20.65 21.70 -6.92
N HIS A 159 20.78 22.80 -7.68
CA HIS A 159 20.72 24.14 -7.09
C HIS A 159 19.36 24.47 -6.48
N GLU A 160 18.28 23.99 -7.07
CA GLU A 160 16.93 24.20 -6.55
C GLU A 160 16.64 23.35 -5.30
N LEU A 161 17.10 22.10 -5.28
CA LEU A 161 16.85 21.15 -4.20
C LEU A 161 17.84 21.26 -3.02
N GLY A 162 19.08 21.68 -3.30
CA GLY A 162 20.19 21.66 -2.36
C GLY A 162 20.66 20.23 -1.99
N PHE A 163 21.94 20.07 -1.70
CA PHE A 163 22.52 18.81 -1.28
C PHE A 163 22.12 18.44 0.18
N PRO A 164 22.18 17.14 0.57
CA PRO A 164 22.49 15.97 -0.26
C PRO A 164 21.32 15.57 -1.18
N LEU A 165 21.63 14.89 -2.29
CA LEU A 165 20.68 14.47 -3.31
C LEU A 165 20.77 12.97 -3.56
N ILE A 166 19.73 12.41 -4.19
CA ILE A 166 19.73 11.10 -4.80
C ILE A 166 19.49 11.27 -6.30
N VAL A 167 20.28 10.58 -7.12
CA VAL A 167 20.10 10.48 -8.56
C VAL A 167 19.62 9.07 -8.87
N ARG A 168 18.59 8.94 -9.70
CA ARG A 168 18.07 7.66 -10.16
C ARG A 168 17.96 7.65 -11.68
N ALA A 169 18.47 6.61 -12.31
CA ALA A 169 18.22 6.38 -13.73
C ALA A 169 16.72 6.07 -13.95
N ALA A 170 16.04 6.86 -14.79
CA ALA A 170 14.58 6.83 -14.91
C ALA A 170 14.01 5.48 -15.40
N TYR A 171 14.81 4.72 -16.18
CA TYR A 171 14.36 3.46 -16.82
C TYR A 171 15.24 2.26 -16.48
N ALA A 172 16.11 2.35 -15.47
CA ALA A 172 17.01 1.26 -15.11
C ALA A 172 16.35 0.30 -14.10
N LEU A 173 16.45 -0.99 -14.36
CA LEU A 173 16.05 -2.03 -13.44
C LEU A 173 17.17 -2.31 -12.41
N GLY A 174 16.77 -2.51 -11.14
CA GLY A 174 17.70 -2.95 -10.10
C GLY A 174 18.64 -1.88 -9.55
N GLY A 175 18.32 -0.57 -9.70
CA GLY A 175 19.11 0.51 -9.11
C GLY A 175 20.42 0.83 -9.82
N LEU A 176 20.67 0.25 -10.99
CA LEU A 176 21.83 0.57 -11.84
C LEU A 176 21.81 2.06 -12.21
N GLY A 177 22.94 2.74 -12.01
CA GLY A 177 23.05 4.17 -12.27
C GLY A 177 22.36 5.08 -11.26
N SER A 178 21.99 4.55 -10.08
CA SER A 178 21.43 5.32 -8.97
C SER A 178 22.43 5.46 -7.84
N GLY A 179 22.41 6.61 -7.15
CA GLY A 179 23.30 6.83 -6.02
C GLY A 179 23.02 8.13 -5.29
N PHE A 180 23.70 8.30 -4.16
CA PHE A 180 23.66 9.53 -3.38
C PHE A 180 24.84 10.43 -3.75
N CYS A 181 24.62 11.74 -3.71
CA CYS A 181 25.65 12.75 -3.89
C CYS A 181 25.50 13.86 -2.84
N ASP A 182 26.62 14.24 -2.26
CA ASP A 182 26.71 15.27 -1.22
C ASP A 182 27.21 16.63 -1.79
N ASN A 183 27.67 16.64 -3.04
CA ASN A 183 28.19 17.81 -3.73
C ASN A 183 28.05 17.67 -5.25
N GLU A 184 28.38 18.74 -5.98
CA GLU A 184 28.24 18.82 -7.44
C GLU A 184 29.18 17.87 -8.20
N GLU A 185 30.40 17.65 -7.70
CA GLU A 185 31.36 16.73 -8.32
C GLU A 185 30.82 15.28 -8.32
N GLN A 186 30.29 14.82 -7.18
CA GLN A 186 29.66 13.52 -7.08
C GLN A 186 28.37 13.43 -7.93
N LEU A 187 27.62 14.51 -8.06
CA LEU A 187 26.46 14.57 -8.95
C LEU A 187 26.87 14.30 -10.39
N ASP A 188 27.92 14.98 -10.87
CA ASP A 188 28.41 14.85 -12.23
C ASP A 188 28.84 13.39 -12.52
N GLU A 189 29.66 12.80 -11.63
CA GLU A 189 30.08 11.41 -11.77
C GLU A 189 28.91 10.41 -11.83
N LEU A 190 27.89 10.64 -11.00
CA LEU A 190 26.69 9.80 -11.00
C LEU A 190 25.87 9.98 -12.27
N CYS A 191 25.72 11.23 -12.73
CA CYS A 191 24.97 11.52 -13.95
C CYS A 191 25.67 10.94 -15.17
N GLU A 192 27.00 11.03 -15.29
CA GLU A 192 27.75 10.41 -16.38
C GLU A 192 27.53 8.90 -16.45
N LYS A 193 27.59 8.23 -15.30
CA LYS A 193 27.30 6.79 -15.23
C LYS A 193 25.83 6.50 -15.59
N ALA A 194 24.89 7.25 -15.03
CA ALA A 194 23.46 7.03 -15.24
C ALA A 194 23.04 7.23 -16.68
N PHE A 195 23.56 8.27 -17.36
CA PHE A 195 23.30 8.54 -18.78
C PHE A 195 23.88 7.50 -19.74
N SER A 196 24.83 6.68 -19.29
CA SER A 196 25.29 5.53 -20.09
C SER A 196 24.26 4.40 -20.17
N PHE A 197 23.28 4.37 -19.25
CA PHE A 197 22.24 3.32 -19.16
C PHE A 197 20.83 3.85 -19.42
N SER A 198 20.61 5.16 -19.26
CA SER A 198 19.28 5.76 -19.37
C SER A 198 19.38 7.14 -20.03
N PRO A 199 18.46 7.50 -20.94
CA PRO A 199 18.45 8.83 -21.54
C PRO A 199 18.02 9.93 -20.56
N GLN A 200 17.52 9.57 -19.37
CA GLN A 200 17.02 10.49 -18.37
C GLN A 200 17.35 10.00 -16.96
N VAL A 201 17.65 10.94 -16.08
CA VAL A 201 17.78 10.71 -14.65
C VAL A 201 16.72 11.52 -13.89
N LEU A 202 16.40 11.07 -12.69
CA LEU A 202 15.59 11.81 -11.72
C LEU A 202 16.52 12.29 -10.61
N VAL A 203 16.54 13.60 -10.36
CA VAL A 203 17.28 14.23 -9.26
C VAL A 203 16.28 14.54 -8.15
N GLU A 204 16.53 14.03 -6.95
CA GLU A 204 15.61 14.13 -5.80
C GLU A 204 16.40 14.58 -4.56
N LYS A 205 15.71 15.25 -3.64
CA LYS A 205 16.29 15.55 -2.32
C LYS A 205 16.55 14.25 -1.58
N SER A 206 17.77 14.06 -1.07
CA SER A 206 18.07 12.93 -0.20
C SER A 206 17.39 13.12 1.16
N LEU A 207 16.71 12.08 1.61
CA LEU A 207 16.08 12.01 2.94
C LEU A 207 16.88 11.08 3.88
N LYS A 208 18.15 10.86 3.57
CA LYS A 208 19.04 10.05 4.42
C LYS A 208 19.09 10.60 5.85
N GLY A 209 18.84 9.74 6.82
CA GLY A 209 18.79 10.12 8.24
C GLY A 209 17.41 10.55 8.74
N TRP A 210 16.43 10.68 7.85
CA TRP A 210 15.05 10.89 8.25
C TRP A 210 14.43 9.59 8.76
N LYS A 211 13.43 9.70 9.64
CA LYS A 211 12.67 8.56 10.15
C LYS A 211 11.62 8.14 9.15
N GLU A 212 11.36 6.85 9.06
CA GLU A 212 10.20 6.33 8.35
C GLU A 212 9.08 6.02 9.33
N ILE A 213 7.96 6.70 9.16
CA ILE A 213 6.77 6.60 10.00
C ILE A 213 5.59 6.17 9.14
N GLU A 214 4.84 5.20 9.62
CA GLU A 214 3.68 4.67 8.90
C GLU A 214 2.41 4.79 9.73
N TYR A 215 1.29 5.00 9.05
CA TYR A 215 -0.06 4.95 9.60
C TYR A 215 -0.93 4.00 8.79
N GLU A 216 -1.52 3.03 9.46
CA GLU A 216 -2.60 2.21 8.91
C GLU A 216 -3.93 2.89 9.19
N VAL A 217 -4.63 3.27 8.13
CA VAL A 217 -5.84 4.07 8.21
C VAL A 217 -6.99 3.31 7.57
N VAL A 218 -8.13 3.31 8.22
CA VAL A 218 -9.38 2.75 7.69
C VAL A 218 -10.39 3.85 7.50
N ARG A 219 -11.02 3.90 6.33
CA ARG A 219 -12.09 4.85 6.03
C ARG A 219 -13.26 4.15 5.37
N ASP A 220 -14.48 4.46 5.82
CA ASP A 220 -15.70 3.98 5.18
C ASP A 220 -16.25 4.98 4.14
N ARG A 221 -17.27 4.57 3.41
CA ARG A 221 -17.94 5.40 2.41
C ARG A 221 -18.72 6.59 2.98
N TYR A 222 -18.93 6.63 4.30
CA TYR A 222 -19.65 7.70 5.02
C TYR A 222 -18.69 8.72 5.63
N ASP A 223 -17.43 8.65 5.26
CA ASP A 223 -16.34 9.52 5.73
C ASP A 223 -15.95 9.33 7.20
N ASN A 224 -16.33 8.24 7.83
CA ASN A 224 -15.74 7.85 9.10
C ASN A 224 -14.34 7.31 8.85
N CYS A 225 -13.36 7.84 9.59
CA CYS A 225 -11.95 7.55 9.39
C CYS A 225 -11.27 7.29 10.74
N VAL A 226 -10.46 6.25 10.82
CA VAL A 226 -9.72 5.87 12.03
C VAL A 226 -8.29 5.48 11.69
N THR A 227 -7.33 5.96 12.47
CA THR A 227 -5.96 5.47 12.44
C THR A 227 -5.86 4.27 13.37
N VAL A 228 -5.68 3.09 12.79
CA VAL A 228 -5.66 1.83 13.55
C VAL A 228 -4.33 1.60 14.23
N CYS A 229 -3.26 1.94 13.54
CA CYS A 229 -1.91 1.73 14.05
C CYS A 229 -0.95 2.77 13.49
N ASN A 230 -0.06 3.23 14.36
CA ASN A 230 1.12 4.00 13.97
C ASN A 230 2.35 3.12 14.20
N MET A 231 3.29 3.16 13.28
CA MET A 231 4.51 2.35 13.29
C MET A 231 5.73 3.19 12.93
N GLU A 232 6.87 2.78 13.41
CA GLU A 232 8.17 3.38 13.13
C GLU A 232 9.15 2.30 12.65
N ASN A 233 9.77 2.53 11.49
CA ASN A 233 10.85 1.70 11.01
C ASN A 233 12.15 2.11 11.73
N PHE A 234 12.82 1.12 12.31
CA PHE A 234 14.06 1.33 13.04
C PHE A 234 15.27 1.43 12.11
N ASP A 235 15.22 0.71 11.00
CA ASP A 235 16.27 0.71 9.99
C ASP A 235 16.25 2.01 9.17
N PRO A 236 17.35 2.36 8.49
CA PRO A 236 17.43 3.57 7.67
C PRO A 236 16.33 3.64 6.60
N LEU A 237 15.87 4.86 6.34
CA LEU A 237 14.89 5.14 5.29
C LEU A 237 15.32 4.53 3.95
N GLY A 238 14.39 3.83 3.29
CA GLY A 238 14.60 3.12 2.03
C GLY A 238 14.78 1.61 2.19
N ILE A 239 14.90 1.09 3.42
CA ILE A 239 14.78 -0.34 3.70
C ILE A 239 13.29 -0.65 3.85
N HIS A 240 12.80 -1.57 2.99
CA HIS A 240 11.38 -1.88 2.96
C HIS A 240 10.87 -2.39 4.32
N THR A 241 9.68 -1.91 4.73
CA THR A 241 9.03 -2.28 6.02
C THR A 241 8.94 -3.79 6.24
N GLY A 242 8.75 -4.59 5.19
CA GLY A 242 8.76 -6.06 5.29
C GLY A 242 10.11 -6.62 5.75
N GLU A 243 11.19 -5.91 5.50
CA GLU A 243 12.58 -6.33 5.70
C GLU A 243 13.25 -5.64 6.89
N SER A 244 12.66 -4.56 7.40
CA SER A 244 13.18 -3.78 8.51
C SER A 244 12.64 -4.23 9.88
N ILE A 245 13.30 -3.79 10.95
CA ILE A 245 12.77 -3.83 12.30
C ILE A 245 11.71 -2.73 12.42
N VAL A 246 10.50 -3.08 12.84
CA VAL A 246 9.37 -2.17 12.96
C VAL A 246 8.82 -2.19 14.37
N VAL A 247 8.57 -1.02 14.94
CA VAL A 247 8.02 -0.85 16.28
C VAL A 247 6.62 -0.24 16.20
N ALA A 248 5.68 -0.80 16.93
CA ALA A 248 4.31 -0.31 17.05
C ALA A 248 3.89 -0.19 18.54
N PRO A 249 3.41 0.96 18.99
CA PRO A 249 3.39 2.27 18.33
C PRO A 249 4.78 2.87 18.18
N SER A 250 4.96 3.91 17.36
CA SER A 250 6.24 4.63 17.27
C SER A 250 6.68 5.17 18.62
N GLN A 251 8.00 5.08 18.90
CA GLN A 251 8.56 5.37 20.22
C GLN A 251 9.31 6.70 20.28
N THR A 252 9.66 7.27 19.14
CA THR A 252 10.55 8.44 19.06
C THR A 252 9.85 9.71 18.58
N LEU A 253 8.54 9.67 18.39
CA LEU A 253 7.73 10.84 18.08
C LEU A 253 7.28 11.55 19.36
N SER A 254 7.30 12.88 19.36
CA SER A 254 6.57 13.66 20.36
C SER A 254 5.05 13.52 20.13
N ASN A 255 4.24 13.87 21.13
CA ASN A 255 2.79 13.90 20.95
C ASN A 255 2.36 14.83 19.81
N ASN A 256 3.03 15.97 19.67
CA ASN A 256 2.73 16.92 18.59
C ASN A 256 3.01 16.32 17.22
N ASP A 257 4.15 15.65 17.04
CA ASP A 257 4.51 15.00 15.80
C ASP A 257 3.54 13.86 15.46
N TYR A 258 3.22 13.05 16.47
CA TYR A 258 2.27 11.95 16.33
C TYR A 258 0.91 12.44 15.82
N TYR A 259 0.31 13.42 16.50
CA TYR A 259 -1.00 13.94 16.11
C TYR A 259 -0.97 14.73 14.81
N PHE A 260 0.13 15.41 14.51
CA PHE A 260 0.31 16.10 13.24
C PHE A 260 0.32 15.12 12.06
N LEU A 261 1.12 14.06 12.12
CA LEU A 261 1.18 13.05 11.05
C LEU A 261 -0.11 12.24 10.95
N ARG A 262 -0.76 11.98 12.09
CA ARG A 262 -2.08 11.35 12.15
C ARG A 262 -3.12 12.18 11.40
N GLU A 263 -3.21 13.47 11.67
CA GLU A 263 -4.15 14.39 11.00
C GLU A 263 -3.87 14.47 9.49
N LEU A 264 -2.60 14.51 9.11
CA LEU A 264 -2.20 14.46 7.70
C LEU A 264 -2.67 13.16 7.04
N SER A 265 -2.49 12.02 7.69
CA SER A 265 -2.92 10.73 7.17
C SER A 265 -4.42 10.68 6.90
N ILE A 266 -5.23 11.16 7.85
CA ILE A 266 -6.68 11.26 7.70
C ILE A 266 -7.06 12.18 6.54
N ARG A 267 -6.43 13.35 6.44
CA ARG A 267 -6.68 14.32 5.38
C ARG A 267 -6.34 13.76 3.99
N ILE A 268 -5.21 13.05 3.88
CA ILE A 268 -4.78 12.39 2.64
C ILE A 268 -5.78 11.32 2.22
N VAL A 269 -6.14 10.41 3.12
CA VAL A 269 -7.04 9.29 2.85
C VAL A 269 -8.43 9.76 2.42
N ARG A 270 -8.92 10.84 3.05
CA ARG A 270 -10.18 11.50 2.66
C ARG A 270 -10.10 12.13 1.28
N HIS A 271 -9.03 12.87 1.02
CA HIS A 271 -8.87 13.58 -0.26
C HIS A 271 -8.73 12.64 -1.46
N ILE A 272 -7.99 11.55 -1.31
CA ILE A 272 -7.86 10.51 -2.32
C ILE A 272 -9.19 9.74 -2.51
N GLY A 273 -10.02 9.65 -1.48
CA GLY A 273 -11.30 8.96 -1.55
C GLY A 273 -11.21 7.47 -1.29
N ILE A 274 -10.27 7.03 -0.45
CA ILE A 274 -10.12 5.64 -0.03
C ILE A 274 -11.40 5.13 0.62
N VAL A 275 -11.79 3.89 0.32
CA VAL A 275 -12.84 3.13 0.99
C VAL A 275 -12.30 1.75 1.34
N GLY A 276 -12.01 1.54 2.60
CA GLY A 276 -11.33 0.36 3.09
C GLY A 276 -10.10 0.74 3.89
N GLU A 277 -9.01 0.07 3.67
CA GLU A 277 -7.74 0.26 4.37
C GLU A 277 -6.71 0.91 3.45
N CYS A 278 -5.82 1.69 4.05
CA CYS A 278 -4.76 2.41 3.36
C CYS A 278 -3.56 2.59 4.30
N ASN A 279 -2.37 2.32 3.77
CA ASN A 279 -1.12 2.62 4.45
C ASN A 279 -0.56 3.94 3.94
N VAL A 280 -0.22 4.85 4.85
CA VAL A 280 0.41 6.14 4.55
C VAL A 280 1.82 6.15 5.15
N GLN A 281 2.83 6.35 4.31
CA GLN A 281 4.23 6.34 4.71
C GLN A 281 4.83 7.73 4.61
N PHE A 282 5.49 8.13 5.69
CA PHE A 282 6.17 9.42 5.83
C PHE A 282 7.67 9.24 6.03
N ALA A 283 8.46 10.08 5.36
CA ALA A 283 9.77 10.47 5.84
C ALA A 283 9.59 11.68 6.75
N PHE A 284 10.11 11.60 7.97
CA PHE A 284 10.00 12.65 8.98
C PHE A 284 11.39 13.07 9.45
N ASP A 285 11.67 14.39 9.39
CA ASP A 285 12.93 14.95 9.86
C ASP A 285 12.98 14.92 11.39
N PRO A 286 13.93 14.21 12.02
CA PRO A 286 14.02 14.13 13.47
C PRO A 286 14.44 15.44 14.16
N TYR A 287 14.92 16.43 13.42
CA TYR A 287 15.49 17.68 13.96
C TYR A 287 14.65 18.93 13.65
N ALA A 288 13.84 18.86 12.59
CA ALA A 288 12.98 19.96 12.19
C ALA A 288 11.61 19.41 11.83
N MET A 289 10.52 19.86 12.41
CA MET A 289 9.15 19.37 12.09
C MET A 289 8.84 19.42 10.58
N ASP A 290 9.68 18.82 9.74
CA ASP A 290 9.51 18.70 8.31
C ASP A 290 9.24 17.23 7.94
N TYR A 291 8.47 17.03 6.86
CA TYR A 291 8.05 15.71 6.43
C TYR A 291 7.93 15.64 4.91
N ARG A 292 7.95 14.42 4.40
CA ARG A 292 7.51 14.10 3.03
C ARG A 292 6.65 12.87 3.08
N VAL A 293 5.57 12.86 2.31
CA VAL A 293 4.84 11.61 2.04
C VAL A 293 5.63 10.83 1.00
N ILE A 294 6.03 9.62 1.36
CA ILE A 294 6.80 8.72 0.50
C ILE A 294 5.86 8.05 -0.48
N GLU A 295 4.84 7.38 0.07
CA GLU A 295 3.83 6.67 -0.69
C GLU A 295 2.53 6.51 0.10
N VAL A 296 1.46 6.27 -0.63
CA VAL A 296 0.14 5.94 -0.09
C VAL A 296 -0.31 4.67 -0.81
N ASN A 297 -0.42 3.58 -0.05
CA ASN A 297 -0.83 2.30 -0.60
C ASN A 297 -2.34 2.13 -0.42
N ALA A 298 -3.11 2.28 -1.52
CA ALA A 298 -4.58 2.11 -1.53
C ALA A 298 -5.00 0.63 -1.45
N ARG A 299 -4.33 -0.14 -0.63
CA ARG A 299 -4.50 -1.58 -0.46
C ARG A 299 -3.94 -2.03 0.86
N LEU A 300 -4.33 -3.22 1.30
CA LEU A 300 -3.65 -3.88 2.39
C LEU A 300 -2.18 -4.07 2.06
N SER A 301 -1.34 -3.69 2.99
CA SER A 301 0.11 -3.70 2.88
C SER A 301 0.71 -4.83 3.72
N ARG A 302 2.02 -4.96 3.68
CA ARG A 302 2.73 -5.90 4.56
C ARG A 302 2.59 -5.49 6.03
N SER A 303 2.58 -4.19 6.31
CA SER A 303 2.39 -3.64 7.64
C SER A 303 0.97 -3.83 8.18
N SER A 304 -0.04 -4.02 7.33
CA SER A 304 -1.43 -4.25 7.78
C SER A 304 -1.59 -5.51 8.62
N ALA A 305 -0.87 -6.59 8.30
CA ALA A 305 -0.88 -7.80 9.10
C ALA A 305 -0.21 -7.59 10.46
N LEU A 306 0.93 -6.86 10.50
CA LEU A 306 1.57 -6.46 11.75
C LEU A 306 0.66 -5.58 12.60
N ALA A 307 0.08 -4.55 12.00
CA ALA A 307 -0.85 -3.65 12.68
C ALA A 307 -2.06 -4.40 13.26
N SER A 308 -2.65 -5.32 12.48
CA SER A 308 -3.77 -6.16 12.95
C SER A 308 -3.37 -7.01 14.15
N LYS A 309 -2.17 -7.60 14.13
CA LYS A 309 -1.66 -8.42 15.22
C LYS A 309 -1.32 -7.58 16.46
N ALA A 310 -0.71 -6.42 16.26
CA ALA A 310 -0.31 -5.52 17.34
C ALA A 310 -1.53 -4.93 18.07
N THR A 311 -2.57 -4.54 17.35
CA THR A 311 -3.73 -3.83 17.89
C THR A 311 -4.92 -4.74 18.21
N GLY A 312 -4.93 -5.96 17.66
CA GLY A 312 -6.13 -6.80 17.66
C GLY A 312 -7.25 -6.30 16.75
N TYR A 313 -7.01 -5.24 15.96
CA TYR A 313 -7.98 -4.73 15.00
C TYR A 313 -7.83 -5.46 13.64
N PRO A 314 -8.83 -6.23 13.18
CA PRO A 314 -8.69 -7.07 11.99
C PRO A 314 -8.87 -6.25 10.71
N LEU A 315 -7.82 -5.52 10.29
CA LEU A 315 -7.86 -4.56 9.18
C LEU A 315 -8.45 -5.14 7.90
N ALA A 316 -7.96 -6.28 7.44
CA ALA A 316 -8.43 -6.90 6.20
C ALA A 316 -9.90 -7.35 6.27
N PHE A 317 -10.31 -7.90 7.41
CA PHE A 317 -11.71 -8.28 7.63
C PHE A 317 -12.64 -7.07 7.60
N VAL A 318 -12.27 -5.99 8.31
CA VAL A 318 -13.04 -4.74 8.32
C VAL A 318 -13.08 -4.13 6.93
N ALA A 319 -11.95 -4.02 6.24
CA ALA A 319 -11.88 -3.46 4.88
C ALA A 319 -12.81 -4.21 3.89
N ALA A 320 -12.87 -5.54 3.97
CA ALA A 320 -13.79 -6.33 3.15
C ALA A 320 -15.27 -6.02 3.46
N LYS A 321 -15.62 -5.87 4.74
CA LYS A 321 -16.98 -5.45 5.15
C LYS A 321 -17.32 -4.05 4.65
N LEU A 322 -16.38 -3.10 4.71
CA LEU A 322 -16.55 -1.76 4.15
C LEU A 322 -16.78 -1.80 2.64
N GLY A 323 -16.08 -2.68 1.93
CA GLY A 323 -16.32 -2.93 0.50
C GLY A 323 -17.75 -3.36 0.18
N LEU A 324 -18.40 -4.10 1.09
CA LEU A 324 -19.81 -4.47 0.98
C LEU A 324 -20.79 -3.34 1.33
N GLY A 325 -20.29 -2.15 1.70
CA GLY A 325 -21.10 -0.98 2.00
C GLY A 325 -21.43 -0.77 3.46
N TYR A 326 -20.86 -1.54 4.38
CA TYR A 326 -20.96 -1.26 5.80
C TYR A 326 -20.25 0.05 6.15
N GLY A 327 -20.78 0.76 7.15
CA GLY A 327 -20.05 1.81 7.84
C GLY A 327 -19.27 1.28 9.03
N LEU A 328 -18.24 1.98 9.46
CA LEU A 328 -17.47 1.61 10.66
C LEU A 328 -18.35 1.53 11.92
N PHE A 329 -19.43 2.31 11.96
CA PHE A 329 -20.43 2.32 13.04
C PHE A 329 -21.36 1.10 13.01
N ASP A 330 -21.50 0.41 11.87
CA ASP A 330 -22.29 -0.82 11.74
C ASP A 330 -21.52 -2.05 12.27
N LEU A 331 -20.20 -1.96 12.35
CA LEU A 331 -19.31 -3.05 12.73
C LEU A 331 -18.88 -2.91 14.20
N LYS A 332 -18.83 -4.04 14.89
CA LYS A 332 -18.26 -4.11 16.24
C LYS A 332 -16.77 -4.39 16.19
N ASN A 333 -16.04 -3.78 17.11
CA ASN A 333 -14.64 -4.12 17.34
C ASN A 333 -14.54 -5.57 17.83
N SER A 334 -13.73 -6.39 17.17
CA SER A 334 -13.61 -7.82 17.48
C SER A 334 -12.94 -8.09 18.85
N VAL A 335 -12.17 -7.13 19.36
CA VAL A 335 -11.49 -7.23 20.66
C VAL A 335 -12.44 -6.91 21.79
N THR A 336 -13.05 -5.74 21.76
CA THR A 336 -13.95 -5.30 22.83
C THR A 336 -15.33 -5.91 22.74
N LYS A 337 -15.78 -6.28 21.51
CA LYS A 337 -17.11 -6.81 21.16
C LYS A 337 -18.28 -5.87 21.48
N THR A 338 -18.01 -4.73 22.08
CA THR A 338 -19.00 -3.74 22.54
C THR A 338 -18.87 -2.41 21.83
N THR A 339 -17.65 -1.95 21.54
CA THR A 339 -17.40 -0.68 20.84
C THR A 339 -17.54 -0.84 19.32
N PRO A 340 -17.88 0.24 18.56
CA PRO A 340 -17.85 0.22 17.10
C PRO A 340 -16.41 0.11 16.55
N ALA A 341 -16.30 -0.31 15.29
CA ALA A 341 -15.01 -0.50 14.63
C ALA A 341 -14.26 0.83 14.37
N PHE A 342 -14.91 1.98 14.47
CA PHE A 342 -14.24 3.28 14.34
C PHE A 342 -13.66 3.81 15.66
N PHE A 343 -13.65 3.00 16.72
CA PHE A 343 -12.97 3.34 17.97
C PHE A 343 -11.48 3.05 17.82
N GLU A 344 -10.66 4.12 17.84
CA GLU A 344 -9.23 4.05 17.59
C GLU A 344 -8.50 3.24 18.68
N PRO A 345 -7.71 2.22 18.31
CA PRO A 345 -6.94 1.45 19.27
C PRO A 345 -5.90 2.32 20.00
N ALA A 346 -5.75 2.10 21.31
CA ALA A 346 -4.69 2.66 22.12
C ALA A 346 -3.93 1.51 22.78
N LEU A 347 -2.59 1.48 22.58
CA LEU A 347 -1.73 0.42 23.07
C LEU A 347 -1.00 0.88 24.32
N ASP A 348 -1.05 0.06 25.37
CA ASP A 348 -0.26 0.20 26.60
C ASP A 348 0.95 -0.75 26.64
N TYR A 349 1.31 -1.31 25.51
CA TYR A 349 2.46 -2.18 25.28
C TYR A 349 3.12 -1.84 23.93
N ILE A 350 4.32 -2.35 23.73
CA ILE A 350 5.11 -2.16 22.53
C ILE A 350 5.22 -3.51 21.81
N VAL A 351 4.97 -3.50 20.51
CA VAL A 351 5.23 -4.64 19.63
C VAL A 351 6.42 -4.34 18.76
N CYS A 352 7.42 -5.21 18.78
CA CYS A 352 8.58 -5.13 17.91
C CYS A 352 8.58 -6.29 16.93
N LYS A 353 8.48 -5.99 15.64
CA LYS A 353 8.63 -6.96 14.56
C LYS A 353 10.09 -6.99 14.13
N ILE A 354 10.70 -8.17 14.18
CA ILE A 354 12.09 -8.39 13.75
C ILE A 354 12.06 -9.42 12.61
N PRO A 355 12.62 -9.11 11.42
CA PRO A 355 12.68 -10.06 10.32
C PRO A 355 13.62 -11.23 10.67
N ARG A 356 13.22 -12.42 10.24
CA ARG A 356 14.02 -13.63 10.35
C ARG A 356 14.19 -14.23 8.98
N TRP A 357 15.42 -14.27 8.50
CA TRP A 357 15.79 -14.83 7.20
C TRP A 357 16.14 -16.31 7.33
N ASP A 358 15.54 -17.15 6.49
CA ASP A 358 15.93 -18.55 6.37
C ASP A 358 17.15 -18.67 5.45
N LEU A 359 18.31 -18.33 6.00
CA LEU A 359 19.59 -18.37 5.27
C LEU A 359 20.01 -19.77 4.87
N SER A 360 19.43 -20.82 5.47
CA SER A 360 19.75 -22.22 5.14
C SER A 360 19.38 -22.61 3.70
N LYS A 361 18.51 -21.83 3.06
CA LYS A 361 18.08 -22.03 1.66
C LYS A 361 18.97 -21.34 0.62
N PHE A 362 19.89 -20.52 1.08
CA PHE A 362 20.85 -19.85 0.21
C PHE A 362 22.20 -20.53 0.37
N HIS A 363 22.52 -21.44 -0.54
CA HIS A 363 23.85 -22.02 -0.62
C HIS A 363 24.76 -21.00 -1.32
N GLY A 364 25.70 -20.43 -0.54
CA GLY A 364 26.79 -19.59 -1.02
C GLY A 364 27.89 -20.43 -1.64
#